data_6414ef6c4c2eb391a54953935bd8574d
#
_entry.id   6414ef6c4c2eb391a54953935bd8574d
#
_cell.length_a   1.000
_cell.length_b   1.000
_cell.length_c   1.000
_cell.angle_alpha   90.00
_cell.angle_beta   90.00
_cell.angle_gamma   90.00
#
_symmetry.space_group_name_H-M   'P 1'
#
loop_
_entity.id
_entity.type
_entity.pdbx_description
1 polymer ?
#
loop_
_entity_poly.entity_id
_entity_poly.type
_entity_poly.pdbx_seq_one_letter_code
_entity_poly.pdbx_strand_id
1 'polypeptide(L)'
;HTIVRYLRFRLGSAAAVEADALGAKRCSNVIIDHCSISWATDENASFYALSDATVQWCIISEALNSSVHHKGKHGYGGIWGGRNVTFHHNLFAHNSSRNPRFDHPAIYWGDDMLLRRGTVDFVNNVVYNWGMKAIYGGEEGWFNVVGNYFRPGPATKELDGEWIEFYVSKTTSMTPGNFYIKDNC
;
A
#
# COMPACT_ATOMS: atom_id res chain seq x y z
N HIS A 1 -8.57 -20.14 4.62
CA HIS A 1 -7.50 -20.18 3.63
C HIS A 1 -8.06 -19.72 2.27
N THR A 2 -7.50 -18.65 1.72
CA THR A 2 -7.96 -18.09 0.43
C THR A 2 -6.75 -17.83 -0.46
N ILE A 3 -6.83 -18.30 -1.71
CA ILE A 3 -5.83 -18.02 -2.73
C ILE A 3 -6.52 -17.30 -3.88
N VAL A 4 -6.06 -16.09 -4.19
CA VAL A 4 -6.53 -15.25 -5.30
C VAL A 4 -5.37 -15.10 -6.28
N ARG A 5 -5.49 -15.61 -7.51
CA ARG A 5 -4.37 -15.57 -8.44
C ARG A 5 -4.81 -15.46 -9.91
N TYR A 6 -3.93 -14.87 -10.70
CA TYR A 6 -4.09 -14.69 -12.15
C TYR A 6 -5.36 -13.91 -12.55
N LEU A 7 -5.80 -12.97 -11.71
CA LEU A 7 -6.99 -12.16 -11.96
C LEU A 7 -6.63 -10.71 -12.29
N ARG A 8 -7.52 -10.05 -12.99
CA ARG A 8 -7.47 -8.61 -13.25
C ARG A 8 -8.63 -7.92 -12.55
N PHE A 9 -8.30 -6.95 -11.69
CA PHE A 9 -9.27 -6.13 -10.99
C PHE A 9 -9.23 -4.72 -11.60
N ARG A 10 -10.36 -4.27 -12.12
CA ARG A 10 -10.52 -2.96 -12.76
C ARG A 10 -11.87 -2.37 -12.35
N LEU A 11 -11.84 -1.37 -11.47
CA LEU A 11 -13.06 -0.68 -11.07
C LEU A 11 -13.55 0.20 -12.21
N GLY A 12 -12.72 1.15 -12.61
CA GLY A 12 -13.05 2.11 -13.66
C GLY A 12 -13.96 3.26 -13.22
N SER A 13 -13.88 4.39 -13.90
CA SER A 13 -14.70 5.57 -13.58
C SER A 13 -16.19 5.40 -13.90
N ALA A 14 -16.54 4.49 -14.79
CA ALA A 14 -17.94 4.21 -15.16
C ALA A 14 -18.75 3.64 -13.99
N ALA A 15 -18.10 3.04 -12.99
CA ALA A 15 -18.78 2.58 -11.78
C ALA A 15 -19.39 3.73 -10.95
N ALA A 16 -18.90 4.97 -11.12
CA ALA A 16 -19.34 6.17 -10.43
C ALA A 16 -19.43 6.02 -8.89
N VAL A 17 -18.55 5.19 -8.32
CA VAL A 17 -18.43 4.94 -6.87
C VAL A 17 -17.03 5.26 -6.40
N GLU A 18 -16.89 5.67 -5.16
CA GLU A 18 -15.60 5.84 -4.47
C GLU A 18 -15.23 4.50 -3.83
N ALA A 19 -14.27 3.79 -4.40
CA ALA A 19 -13.89 2.47 -3.89
C ALA A 19 -12.50 2.03 -4.34
N ASP A 20 -11.97 1.05 -3.59
CA ASP A 20 -10.79 0.27 -3.96
C ASP A 20 -11.11 -0.70 -5.11
N ALA A 21 -10.13 -0.98 -5.96
CA ALA A 21 -10.30 -2.01 -6.99
C ALA A 21 -10.21 -3.42 -6.40
N LEU A 22 -9.39 -3.60 -5.35
CA LEU A 22 -9.32 -4.82 -4.55
C LEU A 22 -9.02 -4.48 -3.10
N GLY A 23 -9.81 -5.00 -2.17
CA GLY A 23 -9.56 -4.89 -0.74
C GLY A 23 -9.55 -6.26 -0.06
N ALA A 24 -8.55 -6.50 0.80
CA ALA A 24 -8.56 -7.60 1.75
C ALA A 24 -8.27 -7.02 3.14
N LYS A 25 -9.28 -7.03 3.98
CA LYS A 25 -9.25 -6.36 5.28
C LYS A 25 -9.74 -7.32 6.35
N ARG A 26 -9.05 -7.41 7.50
CA ARG A 26 -9.39 -8.30 8.62
C ARG A 26 -9.52 -9.77 8.24
N CYS A 27 -8.67 -10.24 7.35
CA CYS A 27 -8.63 -11.64 6.91
C CYS A 27 -7.35 -12.33 7.40
N SER A 28 -7.37 -13.65 7.38
CA SER A 28 -6.21 -14.47 7.72
C SER A 28 -6.00 -15.58 6.70
N ASN A 29 -4.74 -16.06 6.58
CA ASN A 29 -4.39 -17.16 5.68
C ASN A 29 -4.75 -16.84 4.22
N VAL A 30 -4.27 -15.71 3.71
CA VAL A 30 -4.57 -15.21 2.38
C VAL A 30 -3.30 -15.13 1.53
N ILE A 31 -3.39 -15.62 0.29
CA ILE A 31 -2.37 -15.38 -0.73
C ILE A 31 -3.01 -14.65 -1.90
N ILE A 32 -2.44 -13.51 -2.28
CA ILE A 32 -2.78 -12.78 -3.50
C ILE A 32 -1.56 -12.82 -4.41
N ASP A 33 -1.70 -13.48 -5.56
CA ASP A 33 -0.58 -13.90 -6.39
C ASP A 33 -0.83 -13.64 -7.87
N HIS A 34 0.12 -13.04 -8.57
CA HIS A 34 0.07 -12.76 -10.00
C HIS A 34 -1.23 -12.05 -10.45
N CYS A 35 -1.68 -11.09 -9.66
CA CYS A 35 -2.85 -10.27 -9.97
C CYS A 35 -2.45 -8.91 -10.54
N SER A 36 -3.33 -8.33 -11.36
CA SER A 36 -3.19 -6.96 -11.87
C SER A 36 -4.36 -6.12 -11.38
N ILE A 37 -4.06 -5.04 -10.66
CA ILE A 37 -5.05 -4.24 -9.92
C ILE A 37 -4.87 -2.77 -10.32
N SER A 38 -5.89 -2.19 -10.95
CA SER A 38 -5.78 -0.84 -11.51
C SER A 38 -7.13 -0.13 -11.62
N TRP A 39 -7.06 1.18 -11.88
CA TRP A 39 -8.20 2.04 -12.21
C TRP A 39 -9.20 2.19 -11.09
N ALA A 40 -8.72 2.13 -9.85
CA ALA A 40 -9.55 2.48 -8.70
C ALA A 40 -9.84 3.99 -8.65
N THR A 41 -10.92 4.33 -8.01
CA THR A 41 -11.33 5.72 -7.75
C THR A 41 -10.90 6.20 -6.37
N ASP A 42 -10.38 5.31 -5.53
CA ASP A 42 -9.73 5.56 -4.23
C ASP A 42 -8.35 4.86 -4.25
N GLU A 43 -8.14 3.74 -3.59
CA GLU A 43 -6.92 2.95 -3.68
C GLU A 43 -7.06 1.78 -4.66
N ASN A 44 -5.97 1.47 -5.39
CA ASN A 44 -5.96 0.28 -6.23
C ASN A 44 -6.10 -0.99 -5.38
N ALA A 45 -5.31 -1.10 -4.30
CA ALA A 45 -5.24 -2.32 -3.51
C ALA A 45 -4.95 -2.02 -2.04
N SER A 46 -5.94 -2.19 -1.16
CA SER A 46 -5.75 -2.00 0.29
C SER A 46 -5.78 -3.33 1.03
N PHE A 47 -4.64 -3.67 1.66
CA PHE A 47 -4.40 -4.93 2.36
C PHE A 47 -3.93 -4.65 3.79
N TYR A 48 -4.86 -4.50 4.72
CA TYR A 48 -4.53 -4.19 6.10
C TYR A 48 -5.34 -5.00 7.13
N ALA A 49 -4.83 -5.04 8.36
CA ALA A 49 -5.34 -5.91 9.41
C ALA A 49 -5.41 -7.38 8.96
N LEU A 50 -4.47 -7.77 8.11
CA LEU A 50 -4.29 -9.16 7.70
C LEU A 50 -3.51 -9.94 8.77
N SER A 51 -3.64 -11.26 8.77
CA SER A 51 -2.77 -12.15 9.53
C SER A 51 -2.33 -13.32 8.66
N ASP A 52 -1.04 -13.67 8.74
CA ASP A 52 -0.49 -14.82 8.01
C ASP A 52 -0.85 -14.76 6.52
N ALA A 53 -0.41 -13.67 5.86
CA ALA A 53 -0.78 -13.41 4.48
C ALA A 53 0.43 -13.04 3.61
N THR A 54 0.29 -13.29 2.31
CA THR A 54 1.28 -12.93 1.32
C THR A 54 0.63 -12.25 0.13
N VAL A 55 1.21 -11.14 -0.33
CA VAL A 55 0.86 -10.51 -1.61
C VAL A 55 2.12 -10.46 -2.47
N GLN A 56 2.08 -11.14 -3.60
CA GLN A 56 3.27 -11.35 -4.41
C GLN A 56 3.01 -11.29 -5.90
N TRP A 57 4.04 -10.87 -6.65
CA TRP A 57 4.04 -10.87 -8.11
C TRP A 57 2.84 -10.14 -8.73
N CYS A 58 2.32 -9.14 -8.02
CA CYS A 58 1.19 -8.35 -8.46
C CYS A 58 1.63 -7.03 -9.10
N ILE A 59 0.79 -6.50 -9.99
CA ILE A 59 0.93 -5.18 -10.56
C ILE A 59 -0.17 -4.29 -9.97
N ILE A 60 0.21 -3.24 -9.28
CA ILE A 60 -0.67 -2.25 -8.66
C ILE A 60 -0.41 -0.89 -9.33
N SER A 61 -1.22 -0.53 -10.31
CA SER A 61 -0.88 0.61 -11.16
C SER A 61 -2.07 1.44 -11.62
N GLU A 62 -1.78 2.68 -12.03
CA GLU A 62 -2.72 3.53 -12.75
C GLU A 62 -4.03 3.79 -11.99
N ALA A 63 -3.96 4.10 -10.70
CA ALA A 63 -5.12 4.58 -9.97
C ALA A 63 -5.65 5.89 -10.58
N LEU A 64 -6.96 6.05 -10.65
CA LEU A 64 -7.61 7.18 -11.31
C LEU A 64 -7.51 8.44 -10.44
N ASN A 65 -6.47 9.23 -10.67
CA ASN A 65 -6.17 10.40 -9.85
C ASN A 65 -7.23 11.52 -9.97
N SER A 66 -7.93 11.60 -11.10
CA SER A 66 -9.05 12.54 -11.30
C SER A 66 -10.32 11.74 -11.54
N SER A 67 -11.02 11.40 -10.48
CA SER A 67 -12.20 10.53 -10.50
C SER A 67 -13.35 11.16 -9.72
N VAL A 68 -14.31 10.33 -9.31
CA VAL A 68 -15.49 10.73 -8.51
C VAL A 68 -15.19 10.90 -7.02
N HIS A 69 -13.95 10.75 -6.59
CA HIS A 69 -13.57 10.81 -5.18
C HIS A 69 -13.89 12.19 -4.57
N HIS A 70 -14.58 12.20 -3.43
CA HIS A 70 -15.05 13.45 -2.78
C HIS A 70 -13.92 14.41 -2.36
N LYS A 71 -12.71 13.90 -2.12
CA LYS A 71 -11.51 14.71 -1.80
C LYS A 71 -10.80 15.27 -3.04
N GLY A 72 -11.35 15.08 -4.24
CA GLY A 72 -10.71 15.49 -5.50
C GLY A 72 -9.63 14.49 -5.94
N LYS A 73 -8.43 14.97 -6.28
CA LYS A 73 -7.34 14.09 -6.77
C LYS A 73 -6.94 13.05 -5.73
N HIS A 74 -7.22 11.77 -6.00
CA HIS A 74 -7.04 10.67 -5.05
C HIS A 74 -6.71 9.33 -5.75
N GLY A 75 -5.71 9.31 -6.60
CA GLY A 75 -5.29 8.10 -7.31
C GLY A 75 -4.14 7.40 -6.58
N TYR A 76 -4.43 6.47 -5.67
CA TYR A 76 -3.46 5.91 -4.75
C TYR A 76 -3.24 4.41 -4.92
N GLY A 77 -2.05 3.92 -4.53
CA GLY A 77 -1.69 2.51 -4.55
C GLY A 77 -2.47 1.69 -3.53
N GLY A 78 -2.28 1.95 -2.25
CA GLY A 78 -3.03 1.27 -1.18
C GLY A 78 -2.44 1.40 0.21
N ILE A 79 -3.23 0.99 1.22
CA ILE A 79 -2.78 0.87 2.61
C ILE A 79 -2.45 -0.59 2.87
N TRP A 80 -1.21 -0.88 3.31
CA TRP A 80 -0.72 -2.23 3.47
C TRP A 80 -0.16 -2.48 4.87
N GLY A 81 -0.59 -3.58 5.48
CA GLY A 81 -0.10 -3.96 6.80
C GLY A 81 -0.85 -5.13 7.42
N GLY A 82 -0.46 -5.47 8.65
CA GLY A 82 -1.03 -6.60 9.37
C GLY A 82 -0.04 -7.24 10.32
N ARG A 83 -0.16 -8.55 10.51
CA ARG A 83 0.70 -9.38 11.36
C ARG A 83 1.18 -10.61 10.61
N ASN A 84 2.48 -10.88 10.63
CA ASN A 84 3.10 -11.98 9.88
C ASN A 84 2.72 -11.90 8.39
N VAL A 85 2.86 -10.72 7.79
CA VAL A 85 2.51 -10.50 6.40
C VAL A 85 3.74 -10.18 5.59
N THR A 86 3.81 -10.74 4.38
CA THR A 86 4.91 -10.49 3.45
C THR A 86 4.36 -9.96 2.14
N PHE A 87 4.88 -8.80 1.75
CA PHE A 87 4.58 -8.12 0.49
C PHE A 87 5.84 -8.11 -0.36
N HIS A 88 5.91 -8.97 -1.39
CA HIS A 88 7.15 -9.10 -2.14
C HIS A 88 6.96 -9.26 -3.66
N HIS A 89 7.98 -8.83 -4.40
CA HIS A 89 8.03 -8.93 -5.86
C HIS A 89 6.82 -8.29 -6.56
N ASN A 90 6.28 -7.22 -5.99
CA ASN A 90 5.19 -6.47 -6.58
C ASN A 90 5.72 -5.25 -7.34
N LEU A 91 4.99 -4.81 -8.35
CA LEU A 91 5.21 -3.56 -9.04
C LEU A 91 4.11 -2.56 -8.65
N PHE A 92 4.51 -1.46 -8.02
CA PHE A 92 3.70 -0.25 -7.93
C PHE A 92 4.13 0.73 -9.02
N ALA A 93 3.19 1.17 -9.84
CA ALA A 93 3.53 2.12 -10.90
C ALA A 93 2.40 3.12 -11.17
N HIS A 94 2.79 4.36 -11.45
CA HIS A 94 1.85 5.40 -11.90
C HIS A 94 0.69 5.70 -10.92
N ASN A 95 0.91 5.51 -9.63
CA ASN A 95 -0.04 5.96 -8.61
C ASN A 95 0.50 7.25 -7.97
N SER A 96 -0.39 8.17 -7.64
CA SER A 96 0.01 9.46 -7.09
C SER A 96 0.69 9.36 -5.72
N SER A 97 0.25 8.42 -4.89
CA SER A 97 0.76 8.21 -3.52
C SER A 97 0.42 6.81 -3.03
N ARG A 98 0.79 6.47 -1.80
CA ARG A 98 0.51 5.19 -1.14
C ARG A 98 1.02 3.98 -1.94
N ASN A 99 2.36 3.93 -2.13
CA ASN A 99 3.00 2.85 -2.91
C ASN A 99 3.92 1.91 -2.07
N PRO A 100 3.46 1.42 -0.90
CA PRO A 100 2.19 1.66 -0.21
C PRO A 100 2.25 2.80 0.83
N ARG A 101 1.11 3.16 1.45
CA ARG A 101 1.08 3.65 2.81
C ARG A 101 1.10 2.43 3.74
N PHE A 102 2.06 2.35 4.62
CA PHE A 102 2.02 1.34 5.69
C PHE A 102 0.87 1.64 6.67
N ASP A 103 0.32 0.60 7.25
CA ASP A 103 -0.82 0.72 8.14
C ASP A 103 -0.50 1.52 9.43
N HIS A 104 -1.53 1.88 10.15
CA HIS A 104 -1.44 2.67 11.38
C HIS A 104 -2.54 2.28 12.36
N PRO A 105 -2.39 2.61 13.67
CA PRO A 105 -3.34 2.18 14.70
C PRO A 105 -4.81 2.52 14.40
N ALA A 106 -5.08 3.69 13.84
CA ALA A 106 -6.45 4.18 13.67
C ALA A 106 -7.33 3.36 12.69
N ILE A 107 -6.73 2.43 11.92
CA ILE A 107 -7.51 1.53 11.04
C ILE A 107 -7.87 0.20 11.72
N TYR A 108 -7.41 0.00 12.94
CA TYR A 108 -7.74 -1.16 13.76
C TYR A 108 -8.83 -0.82 14.76
N TRP A 109 -9.71 -1.76 15.11
CA TRP A 109 -10.82 -1.58 16.02
C TRP A 109 -10.86 -2.66 17.08
N GLY A 110 -11.12 -2.27 18.31
CA GLY A 110 -11.19 -3.21 19.43
C GLY A 110 -9.91 -4.05 19.55
N ASP A 111 -10.05 -5.36 19.61
CA ASP A 111 -8.94 -6.30 19.78
C ASP A 111 -8.12 -6.55 18.51
N ASP A 112 -8.49 -5.98 17.36
CA ASP A 112 -7.77 -6.14 16.11
C ASP A 112 -6.29 -5.72 16.22
N MET A 113 -5.99 -4.70 17.03
CA MET A 113 -4.60 -4.27 17.28
C MET A 113 -3.74 -5.41 17.83
N LEU A 114 -4.23 -6.12 18.82
CA LEU A 114 -3.51 -7.20 19.49
C LEU A 114 -3.43 -8.46 18.61
N LEU A 115 -4.48 -8.73 17.86
CA LEU A 115 -4.60 -9.95 17.07
C LEU A 115 -3.99 -9.84 15.67
N ARG A 116 -4.03 -8.65 15.07
CA ARG A 116 -3.76 -8.46 13.65
C ARG A 116 -2.68 -7.43 13.34
N ARG A 117 -1.96 -6.92 14.31
CA ARG A 117 -0.85 -6.01 14.07
C ARG A 117 0.45 -6.58 14.60
N GLY A 118 1.46 -6.64 13.73
CA GLY A 118 2.76 -7.19 14.06
C GLY A 118 3.78 -6.87 12.95
N THR A 119 4.70 -7.79 12.71
CA THR A 119 5.75 -7.57 11.71
C THR A 119 5.20 -7.64 10.29
N VAL A 120 5.64 -6.69 9.49
CA VAL A 120 5.33 -6.55 8.06
C VAL A 120 6.64 -6.55 7.26
N ASP A 121 6.75 -7.45 6.30
CA ASP A 121 7.85 -7.48 5.36
C ASP A 121 7.44 -6.83 4.03
N PHE A 122 8.15 -5.79 3.62
CA PHE A 122 8.03 -5.17 2.31
C PHE A 122 9.37 -5.34 1.59
N VAL A 123 9.47 -6.39 0.76
CA VAL A 123 10.77 -6.84 0.26
C VAL A 123 10.76 -7.10 -1.24
N ASN A 124 11.85 -6.73 -1.91
CA ASN A 124 12.05 -6.96 -3.35
C ASN A 124 10.91 -6.45 -4.25
N ASN A 125 10.30 -5.33 -3.89
CA ASN A 125 9.29 -4.68 -4.72
C ASN A 125 9.92 -3.60 -5.61
N VAL A 126 9.20 -3.23 -6.66
CA VAL A 126 9.52 -2.09 -7.50
C VAL A 126 8.47 -1.01 -7.30
N VAL A 127 8.91 0.21 -7.04
CA VAL A 127 8.06 1.40 -6.95
C VAL A 127 8.51 2.39 -8.02
N TYR A 128 7.67 2.62 -9.02
CA TYR A 128 8.02 3.42 -10.18
C TYR A 128 7.02 4.55 -10.44
N ASN A 129 7.56 5.71 -10.79
CA ASN A 129 6.80 6.86 -11.32
C ASN A 129 5.61 7.25 -10.44
N TRP A 130 5.83 7.34 -9.13
CA TRP A 130 4.84 7.89 -8.20
C TRP A 130 4.67 9.40 -8.41
N GLY A 131 3.55 9.96 -7.98
CA GLY A 131 3.29 11.40 -8.08
C GLY A 131 3.90 12.18 -6.91
N MET A 132 3.27 12.06 -5.73
CA MET A 132 3.66 12.84 -4.54
C MET A 132 4.55 12.07 -3.57
N LYS A 133 4.20 10.82 -3.24
CA LYS A 133 4.89 10.03 -2.21
C LYS A 133 5.09 8.59 -2.67
N ALA A 134 6.30 8.06 -2.48
CA ALA A 134 6.59 6.67 -2.72
C ALA A 134 5.94 5.82 -1.62
N ILE A 135 6.61 5.64 -0.50
CA ILE A 135 6.11 4.91 0.67
C ILE A 135 6.09 5.83 1.88
N TYR A 136 5.17 5.60 2.83
CA TYR A 136 5.11 6.33 4.10
C TYR A 136 4.19 5.64 5.11
N GLY A 137 4.05 6.22 6.30
CA GLY A 137 3.18 5.73 7.36
C GLY A 137 3.85 4.73 8.27
N GLY A 138 3.12 3.74 8.75
CA GLY A 138 3.63 2.69 9.64
C GLY A 138 3.74 3.11 11.09
N GLU A 139 3.02 4.15 11.50
CA GLU A 139 3.01 4.67 12.85
C GLU A 139 2.77 3.53 13.86
N GLU A 140 3.60 3.44 14.89
CA GLU A 140 3.55 2.43 15.97
C GLU A 140 3.63 0.96 15.50
N GLY A 141 4.13 0.71 14.29
CA GLY A 141 4.25 -0.63 13.70
C GLY A 141 5.69 -1.15 13.63
N TRP A 142 5.87 -2.32 13.01
CA TRP A 142 7.16 -2.97 12.79
C TRP A 142 7.29 -3.40 11.34
N PHE A 143 8.24 -2.80 10.62
CA PHE A 143 8.35 -2.96 9.18
C PHE A 143 9.79 -3.29 8.76
N ASN A 144 9.95 -4.33 7.96
CA ASN A 144 11.19 -4.62 7.25
C ASN A 144 11.04 -4.11 5.81
N VAL A 145 11.86 -3.16 5.41
CA VAL A 145 11.86 -2.57 4.07
C VAL A 145 13.20 -2.91 3.43
N VAL A 146 13.25 -4.00 2.69
CA VAL A 146 14.52 -4.59 2.25
C VAL A 146 14.52 -4.92 0.75
N GLY A 147 15.59 -4.57 0.06
CA GLY A 147 15.83 -4.95 -1.33
C GLY A 147 14.85 -4.36 -2.34
N ASN A 148 14.16 -3.27 -2.01
CA ASN A 148 13.21 -2.65 -2.92
C ASN A 148 13.92 -1.69 -3.89
N TYR A 149 13.37 -1.56 -5.08
CA TYR A 149 13.86 -0.63 -6.09
C TYR A 149 12.87 0.53 -6.28
N PHE A 150 13.33 1.74 -5.98
CA PHE A 150 12.56 2.97 -6.13
C PHE A 150 13.09 3.75 -7.32
N ARG A 151 12.25 3.95 -8.33
CA ARG A 151 12.63 4.70 -9.52
C ARG A 151 11.64 5.83 -9.80
N PRO A 152 12.06 7.09 -9.66
CA PRO A 152 11.26 8.21 -10.10
C PRO A 152 11.00 8.15 -11.61
N GLY A 153 9.92 8.79 -12.02
CA GLY A 153 9.55 8.88 -13.42
C GLY A 153 8.94 10.26 -13.75
N PRO A 154 8.38 10.42 -14.94
CA PRO A 154 7.87 11.71 -15.40
C PRO A 154 6.77 12.35 -14.51
N ALA A 155 6.04 11.55 -13.76
CA ALA A 155 5.01 12.05 -12.83
C ALA A 155 5.54 12.37 -11.43
N THR A 156 6.74 11.91 -11.10
CA THR A 156 7.31 12.09 -9.78
C THR A 156 7.65 13.54 -9.53
N LYS A 157 7.13 14.10 -8.45
CA LYS A 157 7.45 15.45 -8.01
C LYS A 157 8.47 15.37 -6.90
N GLU A 158 9.49 16.19 -7.00
CA GLU A 158 10.36 16.47 -5.86
C GLU A 158 9.54 17.24 -4.82
N LEU A 159 9.44 16.67 -3.65
CA LEU A 159 8.95 17.34 -2.46
C LEU A 159 10.16 17.44 -1.53
N ASP A 160 10.83 18.59 -1.52
CA ASP A 160 12.01 18.88 -0.70
C ASP A 160 13.18 17.85 -0.83
N GLY A 161 13.30 17.21 -2.01
CA GLY A 161 14.33 16.21 -2.29
C GLY A 161 14.10 14.83 -1.68
N GLU A 162 12.96 14.59 -1.06
CA GLU A 162 12.67 13.31 -0.41
C GLU A 162 11.90 12.37 -1.34
N TRP A 163 12.48 11.21 -1.56
CA TRP A 163 11.95 10.15 -2.45
C TRP A 163 11.24 9.05 -1.67
N ILE A 164 11.62 8.86 -0.41
CA ILE A 164 11.03 7.91 0.53
C ILE A 164 10.69 8.70 1.79
N GLU A 165 9.44 8.70 2.17
CA GLU A 165 8.98 9.41 3.35
C GLU A 165 8.48 8.40 4.41
N PHE A 166 9.21 8.34 5.52
CA PHE A 166 8.76 7.69 6.75
C PHE A 166 8.17 8.75 7.66
N TYR A 167 6.91 9.03 7.46
CA TYR A 167 6.28 10.22 7.99
C TYR A 167 5.28 9.90 9.08
N VAL A 168 5.39 10.58 10.19
CA VAL A 168 4.35 10.64 11.23
C VAL A 168 3.55 11.92 11.03
N SER A 169 2.24 11.80 10.88
CA SER A 169 1.39 12.97 10.72
C SER A 169 1.47 13.88 11.94
N LYS A 170 1.74 15.16 11.74
CA LYS A 170 1.74 16.18 12.82
C LYS A 170 0.37 16.37 13.47
N THR A 171 -0.67 15.84 12.86
CA THR A 171 -2.05 15.95 13.35
C THR A 171 -2.48 14.79 14.23
N THR A 172 -1.62 13.78 14.40
CA THR A 172 -1.90 12.59 15.23
C THR A 172 -0.93 12.55 16.40
N SER A 173 -1.38 12.00 17.53
CA SER A 173 -0.54 11.72 18.70
C SER A 173 0.27 10.42 18.54
N MET A 174 0.26 9.82 17.37
CA MET A 174 0.93 8.54 17.10
C MET A 174 2.45 8.73 17.04
N THR A 175 3.18 7.77 17.61
CA THR A 175 4.64 7.72 17.56
C THR A 175 5.14 7.13 16.23
N PRO A 176 6.39 7.38 15.84
CA PRO A 176 7.02 6.69 14.73
C PRO A 176 6.99 5.17 14.89
N GLY A 177 6.89 4.45 13.78
CA GLY A 177 7.06 3.00 13.76
C GLY A 177 8.52 2.59 13.87
N ASN A 178 8.73 1.29 13.97
CA ASN A 178 10.05 0.66 13.99
C ASN A 178 10.35 0.11 12.59
N PHE A 179 11.44 0.57 11.98
CA PHE A 179 11.81 0.19 10.63
C PHE A 179 13.19 -0.44 10.60
N TYR A 180 13.30 -1.59 9.93
CA TYR A 180 14.56 -2.13 9.46
C TYR A 180 14.67 -1.88 7.96
N ILE A 181 15.61 -1.02 7.56
CA ILE A 181 15.78 -0.56 6.19
C ILE A 181 17.14 -1.03 5.69
N LYS A 182 17.15 -1.84 4.62
CA LYS A 182 18.39 -2.39 4.08
C LYS A 182 18.31 -2.64 2.58
N ASP A 183 19.42 -2.43 1.89
CA ASP A 183 19.63 -2.80 0.47
C ASP A 183 18.56 -2.28 -0.49
N ASN A 184 17.93 -1.13 -0.21
CA ASN A 184 17.03 -0.47 -1.13
C ASN A 184 17.80 0.47 -2.07
N CYS A 185 17.31 0.66 -3.28
CA CYS A 185 17.97 1.42 -4.33
C CYS A 185 16.98 2.38 -5.04
#